data_b6ce67bc9f7b3908d1c6dbe4504597ca
#
_entry.id   b6ce67bc9f7b3908d1c6dbe4504597ca
#
_cell.length_a   1.000
_cell.length_b   1.000
_cell.length_c   1.000
_cell.angle_alpha   90.00
_cell.angle_beta   90.00
_cell.angle_gamma   90.00
#
_symmetry.space_group_name_H-M   'P 1'
#
loop_
_entity.id
_entity.type
_entity.pdbx_description
1 polymer ?
#
loop_
_entity_poly.entity_id
_entity_poly.type
_entity_poly.pdbx_seq_one_letter_code
_entity_poly.pdbx_strand_id
1 'polypeptide(L)'
;FNIREFFKYTTLLLVFLASGMIAYGTHEVESYLVKSDNLQIVGLENKKDIPRPWNILVPKDELSDSDNSIFYSYDLKGKGKFTHVMHDSGSIGAFFKGFFGYNSNPNYVELYAWIISLVIGLFFWRRFYYSQR
;
A
#
# COMPACT_ATOMS: atom_id res chain seq x y z
N PHE A 1 -17.32 -25.43 -16.90
CA PHE A 1 -16.13 -24.70 -16.45
C PHE A 1 -15.36 -24.18 -17.66
N ASN A 2 -15.21 -22.86 -17.75
CA ASN A 2 -14.50 -22.23 -18.85
C ASN A 2 -13.07 -21.87 -18.41
N ILE A 3 -12.08 -22.55 -18.98
CA ILE A 3 -10.67 -22.37 -18.64
C ILE A 3 -10.20 -20.95 -18.98
N ARG A 4 -10.65 -20.40 -20.12
CA ARG A 4 -10.26 -19.05 -20.53
C ARG A 4 -10.76 -18.00 -19.51
N GLU A 5 -11.99 -18.11 -19.06
CA GLU A 5 -12.55 -17.21 -18.04
C GLU A 5 -11.83 -17.35 -16.69
N PHE A 6 -11.48 -18.57 -16.32
CA PHE A 6 -10.69 -18.82 -15.11
C PHE A 6 -9.34 -18.10 -15.18
N PHE A 7 -8.59 -18.28 -16.26
CA PHE A 7 -7.28 -17.60 -16.42
C PHE A 7 -7.43 -16.09 -16.56
N LYS A 8 -8.50 -15.61 -17.17
CA LYS A 8 -8.79 -14.18 -17.28
C LYS A 8 -8.87 -13.53 -15.88
N TYR A 9 -9.63 -14.11 -14.97
CA TYR A 9 -9.80 -13.54 -13.63
C TYR A 9 -8.59 -13.79 -12.74
N THR A 10 -7.95 -14.94 -12.82
CA THR A 10 -6.74 -15.22 -12.03
C THR A 10 -5.55 -14.35 -12.45
N THR A 11 -5.37 -14.12 -13.75
CA THR A 11 -4.32 -13.20 -14.23
C THR A 11 -4.62 -11.76 -13.89
N LEU A 12 -5.89 -11.35 -13.86
CA LEU A 12 -6.27 -10.03 -13.37
C LEU A 12 -5.86 -9.85 -11.90
N LEU A 13 -6.14 -10.85 -11.07
CA LEU A 13 -5.70 -10.86 -9.68
C LEU A 13 -4.17 -10.75 -9.58
N LEU A 14 -3.44 -11.49 -10.42
CA LEU A 14 -1.96 -11.44 -10.45
C LEU A 14 -1.44 -10.06 -10.84
N VAL A 15 -2.13 -9.31 -11.71
CA VAL A 15 -1.77 -7.93 -12.04
C VAL A 15 -1.82 -7.05 -10.78
N PHE A 16 -2.89 -7.16 -9.98
CA PHE A 16 -3.00 -6.42 -8.72
C PHE A 16 -1.92 -6.83 -7.71
N LEU A 17 -1.66 -8.13 -7.59
CA LEU A 17 -0.61 -8.63 -6.68
C LEU A 17 0.77 -8.13 -7.11
N ALA A 18 1.09 -8.17 -8.41
CA ALA A 18 2.38 -7.69 -8.92
C ALA A 18 2.54 -6.18 -8.69
N SER A 19 1.50 -5.39 -8.94
CA SER A 19 1.52 -3.95 -8.67
C SER A 19 1.73 -3.67 -7.17
N GLY A 20 1.10 -4.45 -6.31
CA GLY A 20 1.30 -4.36 -4.87
C GLY A 20 2.73 -4.67 -4.45
N MET A 21 3.36 -5.67 -5.05
CA MET A 21 4.76 -6.02 -4.78
C MET A 21 5.71 -4.90 -5.22
N ILE A 22 5.44 -4.25 -6.35
CA ILE A 22 6.23 -3.11 -6.82
C ILE A 22 6.11 -1.92 -5.85
N ALA A 23 4.90 -1.62 -5.40
CA ALA A 23 4.66 -0.59 -4.40
C ALA A 23 5.38 -0.90 -3.08
N TYR A 24 5.30 -2.14 -2.63
CA TYR A 24 5.99 -2.60 -1.43
C TYR A 24 7.51 -2.48 -1.57
N GLY A 25 8.06 -2.82 -2.74
CA GLY A 25 9.49 -2.67 -3.01
C GLY A 25 9.95 -1.23 -2.90
N THR A 26 9.18 -0.26 -3.44
CA THR A 26 9.51 1.17 -3.29
C THR A 26 9.43 1.64 -1.84
N HIS A 27 8.47 1.11 -1.08
CA HIS A 27 8.37 1.39 0.36
C HIS A 27 9.59 0.86 1.12
N GLU A 28 10.09 -0.32 0.77
CA GLU A 28 11.30 -0.89 1.38
C GLU A 28 12.56 -0.06 1.06
N VAL A 29 12.66 0.51 -0.13
CA VAL A 29 13.73 1.45 -0.48
C VAL A 29 13.67 2.69 0.41
N GLU A 30 12.49 3.26 0.61
CA GLU A 30 12.31 4.36 1.57
C GLU A 30 12.77 3.97 2.96
N SER A 31 12.32 2.82 3.45
CA SER A 31 12.71 2.31 4.78
C SER A 31 14.22 2.14 4.91
N TYR A 32 14.86 1.64 3.88
CA TYR A 32 16.32 1.51 3.83
C TYR A 32 17.00 2.86 3.93
N LEU A 33 16.57 3.85 3.16
CA LEU A 33 17.14 5.20 3.17
C LEU A 33 16.99 5.87 4.54
N VAL A 34 15.84 5.68 5.18
CA VAL A 34 15.59 6.22 6.53
C VAL A 34 16.49 5.55 7.57
N LYS A 35 16.55 4.20 7.56
CA LYS A 35 17.31 3.43 8.55
C LYS A 35 18.81 3.58 8.41
N SER A 36 19.32 3.76 7.20
CA SER A 36 20.74 3.94 6.91
C SER A 36 21.22 5.41 6.95
N ASP A 37 20.31 6.34 7.26
CA ASP A 37 20.56 7.78 7.30
C ASP A 37 21.09 8.35 5.96
N ASN A 38 20.57 7.81 4.86
CA ASN A 38 20.99 8.17 3.49
C ASN A 38 19.92 8.99 2.73
N LEU A 39 18.99 9.62 3.43
CA LEU A 39 17.95 10.48 2.81
C LEU A 39 18.54 11.63 2.00
N GLN A 40 19.77 12.03 2.30
CA GLN A 40 20.48 13.10 1.58
C GLN A 40 20.70 12.77 0.10
N ILE A 41 20.77 11.49 -0.27
CA ILE A 41 20.92 11.05 -1.66
C ILE A 41 19.76 11.54 -2.53
N VAL A 42 18.55 11.62 -1.93
CA VAL A 42 17.35 12.12 -2.60
C VAL A 42 17.01 13.57 -2.24
N GLY A 43 17.94 14.27 -1.59
CA GLY A 43 17.76 15.69 -1.22
C GLY A 43 16.88 15.92 0.01
N LEU A 44 16.72 14.92 0.87
CA LEU A 44 15.92 15.01 2.09
C LEU A 44 16.81 14.90 3.33
N GLU A 45 16.46 15.62 4.38
CA GLU A 45 17.20 15.58 5.64
C GLU A 45 16.54 14.67 6.68
N ASN A 46 15.22 14.69 6.75
CA ASN A 46 14.45 13.95 7.75
C ASN A 46 13.31 13.15 7.11
N LYS A 47 12.89 12.07 7.80
CA LYS A 47 11.71 11.29 7.39
C LYS A 47 10.45 12.15 7.24
N LYS A 48 10.32 13.21 8.05
CA LYS A 48 9.18 14.13 8.00
C LYS A 48 9.12 14.95 6.72
N ASP A 49 10.26 15.12 6.03
CA ASP A 49 10.38 15.88 4.80
C ASP A 49 9.92 15.10 3.57
N ILE A 50 9.67 13.79 3.71
CA ILE A 50 9.19 12.93 2.62
C ILE A 50 7.77 13.35 2.27
N PRO A 51 7.50 13.83 1.03
CA PRO A 51 6.17 14.22 0.64
C PRO A 51 5.24 13.01 0.56
N ARG A 52 4.03 13.15 1.10
CA ARG A 52 3.03 12.07 1.14
C ARG A 52 1.68 12.60 0.68
N PRO A 53 0.99 11.88 -0.24
CA PRO A 53 -0.34 12.30 -0.71
C PRO A 53 -1.40 12.22 0.38
N TRP A 54 -1.28 11.26 1.32
CA TRP A 54 -2.16 11.20 2.49
C TRP A 54 -1.45 10.54 3.68
N ASN A 55 -1.92 10.87 4.87
CA ASN A 55 -1.46 10.28 6.12
C ASN A 55 -2.52 10.53 7.21
N ILE A 56 -3.72 10.00 6.99
CA ILE A 56 -4.89 10.29 7.83
C ILE A 56 -5.07 9.28 8.97
N LEU A 57 -4.51 8.08 8.84
CA LEU A 57 -4.72 6.98 9.77
C LEU A 57 -3.54 6.79 10.74
N VAL A 58 -2.94 7.89 11.18
CA VAL A 58 -1.83 7.84 12.16
C VAL A 58 -2.35 7.23 13.46
N PRO A 59 -1.63 6.25 14.06
CA PRO A 59 -1.99 5.72 15.37
C PRO A 59 -2.07 6.79 16.43
N LYS A 60 -3.08 6.72 17.31
CA LYS A 60 -3.37 7.71 18.34
C LYS A 60 -3.10 7.17 19.73
N ASP A 61 -2.63 8.04 20.62
CA ASP A 61 -2.44 7.68 22.04
C ASP A 61 -3.78 7.58 22.77
N GLU A 62 -4.76 8.43 22.40
CA GLU A 62 -6.09 8.44 22.98
C GLU A 62 -7.13 8.63 21.86
N LEU A 63 -8.32 8.05 22.05
CA LEU A 63 -9.45 8.24 21.16
C LEU A 63 -10.26 9.45 21.61
N SER A 64 -10.62 10.32 20.66
CA SER A 64 -11.54 11.43 20.90
C SER A 64 -13.01 10.97 20.78
N ASP A 65 -13.94 11.80 21.26
CA ASP A 65 -15.40 11.52 21.16
C ASP A 65 -15.88 11.37 19.71
N SER A 66 -15.16 11.96 18.76
CA SER A 66 -15.45 11.85 17.33
C SER A 66 -14.93 10.53 16.71
N ASP A 67 -14.07 9.81 17.41
CA ASP A 67 -13.51 8.54 16.91
C ASP A 67 -14.45 7.37 17.25
N ASN A 68 -14.75 6.56 16.24
CA ASN A 68 -15.55 5.37 16.46
C ASN A 68 -14.67 4.24 16.96
N SER A 69 -14.80 3.88 18.24
CA SER A 69 -13.98 2.87 18.91
C SER A 69 -14.05 1.48 18.27
N ILE A 70 -15.12 1.19 17.48
CA ILE A 70 -15.26 -0.09 16.77
C ILE A 70 -14.15 -0.27 15.74
N PHE A 71 -13.69 0.83 15.12
CA PHE A 71 -12.66 0.80 14.09
C PHE A 71 -11.24 0.87 14.63
N TYR A 72 -11.05 1.01 15.94
CA TYR A 72 -9.74 1.11 16.55
C TYR A 72 -9.44 -0.09 17.43
N SER A 73 -8.21 -0.60 17.32
CA SER A 73 -7.70 -1.65 18.20
C SER A 73 -6.47 -1.13 18.93
N TYR A 74 -6.36 -1.49 20.21
CA TYR A 74 -5.21 -1.12 21.03
C TYR A 74 -4.11 -2.17 20.85
N ASP A 75 -2.92 -1.72 20.43
CA ASP A 75 -1.77 -2.59 20.22
C ASP A 75 -0.89 -2.62 21.46
N LEU A 76 -1.00 -3.71 22.22
CA LEU A 76 -0.19 -3.94 23.43
C LEU A 76 1.26 -4.31 23.11
N LYS A 77 1.52 -4.89 21.94
CA LYS A 77 2.87 -5.32 21.51
C LYS A 77 3.65 -4.20 20.84
N GLY A 78 2.97 -3.19 20.36
CA GLY A 78 3.57 -2.04 19.71
C GLY A 78 3.87 -0.91 20.70
N LYS A 79 3.53 0.29 20.33
CA LYS A 79 3.81 1.51 21.09
C LYS A 79 2.68 1.91 22.04
N GLY A 80 1.73 1.02 22.31
CA GLY A 80 0.58 1.32 23.17
C GLY A 80 -0.36 2.35 22.55
N LYS A 81 -0.60 2.28 21.24
CA LYS A 81 -1.44 3.22 20.50
C LYS A 81 -2.67 2.57 19.90
N PHE A 82 -3.74 3.35 19.74
CA PHE A 82 -4.94 2.92 19.03
C PHE A 82 -4.72 3.00 17.53
N THR A 83 -4.86 1.87 16.86
CA THR A 83 -4.64 1.75 15.41
C THR A 83 -5.95 1.49 14.70
N HIS A 84 -6.26 2.29 13.67
CA HIS A 84 -7.44 2.10 12.83
C HIS A 84 -7.33 0.78 12.03
N VAL A 85 -8.46 0.10 11.82
CA VAL A 85 -8.49 -1.19 11.10
C VAL A 85 -7.99 -1.07 9.65
N MET A 86 -8.12 0.10 9.04
CA MET A 86 -7.62 0.39 7.69
C MET A 86 -6.16 0.84 7.65
N HIS A 87 -5.52 1.05 8.79
CA HIS A 87 -4.08 1.30 8.84
C HIS A 87 -3.34 0.04 8.36
N ASP A 88 -2.16 0.22 7.75
CA ASP A 88 -1.37 -0.92 7.25
C ASP A 88 -0.94 -1.91 8.35
N SER A 89 -0.97 -1.51 9.62
CA SER A 89 -0.82 -2.41 10.78
C SER A 89 -2.15 -2.90 11.34
N GLY A 90 -3.29 -2.38 10.86
CA GLY A 90 -4.63 -2.82 11.27
C GLY A 90 -5.03 -4.12 10.56
N SER A 91 -6.08 -4.78 11.05
CA SER A 91 -6.50 -6.09 10.54
C SER A 91 -6.93 -6.06 9.06
N ILE A 92 -7.72 -5.07 8.65
CA ILE A 92 -8.19 -4.92 7.26
C ILE A 92 -7.09 -4.29 6.40
N GLY A 93 -6.43 -3.25 6.91
CA GLY A 93 -5.34 -2.57 6.20
C GLY A 93 -4.17 -3.50 5.88
N ALA A 94 -3.78 -4.36 6.83
CA ALA A 94 -2.72 -5.35 6.62
C ALA A 94 -3.07 -6.35 5.51
N PHE A 95 -4.33 -6.78 5.45
CA PHE A 95 -4.81 -7.66 4.39
C PHE A 95 -4.68 -6.98 3.00
N PHE A 96 -5.17 -5.76 2.86
CA PHE A 96 -5.07 -5.01 1.60
C PHE A 96 -3.63 -4.67 1.24
N LYS A 97 -2.80 -4.37 2.23
CA LYS A 97 -1.36 -4.16 2.01
C LYS A 97 -0.69 -5.40 1.41
N GLY A 98 -0.99 -6.58 1.95
CA GLY A 98 -0.42 -7.84 1.46
C GLY A 98 -0.85 -8.20 0.05
N PHE A 99 -2.12 -7.96 -0.31
CA PHE A 99 -2.67 -8.38 -1.59
C PHE A 99 -2.61 -7.31 -2.68
N PHE A 100 -2.80 -6.04 -2.35
CA PHE A 100 -2.95 -4.97 -3.36
C PHE A 100 -1.90 -3.88 -3.24
N GLY A 101 -0.97 -3.98 -2.29
CA GLY A 101 0.02 -2.94 -2.04
C GLY A 101 -0.55 -1.69 -1.38
N TYR A 102 -1.71 -1.81 -0.74
CA TYR A 102 -2.31 -0.71 -0.01
C TYR A 102 -1.37 -0.18 1.07
N ASN A 103 -1.28 1.14 1.18
CA ASN A 103 -0.53 1.79 2.25
C ASN A 103 -1.34 2.98 2.78
N SER A 104 -1.55 3.03 4.08
CA SER A 104 -2.25 4.14 4.74
C SER A 104 -1.41 5.42 4.78
N ASN A 105 -0.13 5.33 4.49
CA ASN A 105 0.82 6.44 4.52
C ASN A 105 1.87 6.31 3.41
N PRO A 106 1.44 6.32 2.11
CA PRO A 106 2.37 6.17 1.00
C PRO A 106 3.17 7.45 0.75
N ASN A 107 4.36 7.31 0.17
CA ASN A 107 5.03 8.44 -0.47
C ASN A 107 4.58 8.58 -1.93
N TYR A 108 4.96 9.68 -2.60
CA TYR A 108 4.55 9.91 -4.00
C TYR A 108 5.19 8.91 -4.95
N VAL A 109 6.44 8.50 -4.73
CA VAL A 109 7.13 7.52 -5.58
C VAL A 109 6.42 6.17 -5.52
N GLU A 110 6.05 5.74 -4.32
CA GLU A 110 5.30 4.50 -4.09
C GLU A 110 3.93 4.53 -4.81
N LEU A 111 3.20 5.64 -4.67
CA LEU A 111 1.90 5.82 -5.30
C LEU A 111 2.01 5.78 -6.83
N TYR A 112 2.96 6.52 -7.41
CA TYR A 112 3.16 6.53 -8.85
C TYR A 112 3.64 5.18 -9.39
N ALA A 113 4.54 4.50 -8.67
CA ALA A 113 4.99 3.16 -9.05
C ALA A 113 3.83 2.17 -9.08
N TRP A 114 2.95 2.23 -8.09
CA TRP A 114 1.75 1.41 -8.03
C TRP A 114 0.80 1.69 -9.20
N ILE A 115 0.49 2.97 -9.46
CA ILE A 115 -0.41 3.37 -10.54
C ILE A 115 0.15 2.98 -11.90
N ILE A 116 1.43 3.27 -12.17
CA ILE A 116 2.08 2.99 -13.45
C ILE A 116 2.11 1.49 -13.71
N SER A 117 2.51 0.70 -12.74
CA SER A 117 2.56 -0.77 -12.86
C SER A 117 1.17 -1.37 -13.08
N LEU A 118 0.17 -0.84 -12.37
CA LEU A 118 -1.21 -1.28 -12.52
C LEU A 118 -1.76 -0.95 -13.91
N VAL A 119 -1.53 0.26 -14.40
CA VAL A 119 -1.98 0.69 -15.75
C VAL A 119 -1.32 -0.16 -16.84
N ILE A 120 -0.01 -0.39 -16.76
CA ILE A 120 0.72 -1.23 -17.73
C ILE A 120 0.18 -2.66 -17.68
N GLY A 121 0.03 -3.23 -16.50
CA GLY A 121 -0.49 -4.59 -16.33
C GLY A 121 -1.91 -4.76 -16.86
N LEU A 122 -2.80 -3.80 -16.56
CA LEU A 122 -4.17 -3.82 -17.05
C LEU A 122 -4.25 -3.62 -18.56
N PHE A 123 -3.37 -2.80 -19.13
CA PHE A 123 -3.29 -2.61 -20.57
C PHE A 123 -2.97 -3.93 -21.29
N PHE A 124 -1.92 -4.64 -20.84
CA PHE A 124 -1.55 -5.92 -21.44
C PHE A 124 -2.59 -6.99 -21.18
N TRP A 125 -3.16 -7.04 -19.99
CA TRP A 125 -4.26 -7.96 -19.67
C TRP A 125 -5.46 -7.77 -20.59
N ARG A 126 -5.90 -6.51 -20.76
CA ARG A 126 -7.01 -6.18 -21.64
C ARG A 126 -6.69 -6.54 -23.10
N ARG A 127 -5.49 -6.21 -23.56
CA ARG A 127 -5.06 -6.53 -24.92
C ARG A 127 -5.08 -8.03 -25.17
N PHE A 128 -4.61 -8.82 -24.20
CA PHE A 128 -4.57 -10.27 -24.34
C PHE A 128 -5.97 -10.89 -24.37
N TYR A 129 -6.88 -10.46 -23.51
CA TYR A 129 -8.19 -11.11 -23.36
C TYR A 129 -9.29 -10.51 -24.23
N TYR A 130 -9.21 -9.26 -24.64
CA TYR A 130 -10.29 -8.57 -25.36
C TYR A 130 -9.96 -8.19 -26.80
N SER A 131 -8.70 -8.11 -27.21
CA SER A 131 -8.33 -7.72 -28.59
C SER A 131 -8.04 -8.90 -29.49
N GLN A 132 -8.02 -10.12 -28.99
CA GLN A 132 -7.86 -11.35 -29.75
C GLN A 132 -9.23 -11.86 -30.20
N ARG A 133 -9.58 -11.54 -31.41
CA ARG A 133 -10.75 -12.10 -32.07
C ARG A 133 -10.32 -12.85 -33.32
#